data_0def1686f4b489d0dbf0188aefbe9ca4
#
_entry.id   0def1686f4b489d0dbf0188aefbe9ca4
#
_cell.length_a   1.000
_cell.length_b   1.000
_cell.length_c   1.000
_cell.angle_alpha   90.00
_cell.angle_beta   90.00
_cell.angle_gamma   90.00
#
_symmetry.space_group_name_H-M   'P 1'
#
loop_
_entity.id
_entity.type
_entity.pdbx_description
1 polymer ?
#
loop_
_entity_poly.entity_id
_entity_poly.type
_entity_poly.pdbx_seq_one_letter_code
_entity_poly.pdbx_strand_id
1 'polypeptide(L)'
;MPVTSRNHLRSARRRSSFRPAAAGLAGALAAALIAGCGGSGTPASGGGPSGSASPSASVLAGGSCKSSSATKITFWAWVPGIARAVDEFNKTHSSICVTLEDVGAGNPEYVKLSNALKAGSGAPDVAEVEFDELPSFEVQHYVVNLAKYGANAYRKDFVPWAWHEVSQGGGVYAMPSDSGPMGFYYNAKLLAKYHLKPPATWSKFASEAAALHRANSSAYLTNFAGTDLQWVMSLMAQYNAFPFSYTGGSHVTINWTGPRQLAFAAYWQNMLSKHELNTVTDITAQAFADMDKGIDASWLSSAWGPSYFAPDAKSSVGNWRAAPLPQWTAGANVAANWGGSTYPVFTQSSHPQQAAQFSEWLCANQASWNIVKTPPSSLFPTFVPLLKNPSFKNLKYPPSGSSSPNVAFTAAAPRVTTVQWPPFMTYALTQAGTTFAGVMNGKETLQQAFRTFQGQLVNYAKQQGFSVST
;
A
#
# COMPACT_ATOMS: atom_id res chain seq x y z
N MET A 1 -14.41 -73.64 -13.23
CA MET A 1 -15.70 -74.25 -13.54
C MET A 1 -16.77 -73.64 -12.69
N PRO A 2 -17.95 -73.51 -13.18
CA PRO A 2 -18.52 -72.44 -13.98
C PRO A 2 -19.65 -71.79 -13.12
N VAL A 3 -20.43 -70.78 -13.48
CA VAL A 3 -21.32 -70.53 -14.56
C VAL A 3 -21.97 -69.15 -14.36
N THR A 4 -21.92 -68.34 -15.34
CA THR A 4 -22.94 -67.48 -15.99
C THR A 4 -24.05 -66.86 -15.16
N SER A 5 -24.33 -65.57 -15.35
CA SER A 5 -25.50 -65.11 -16.11
C SER A 5 -25.44 -63.58 -16.38
N ARG A 6 -25.65 -63.28 -17.66
CA ARG A 6 -25.96 -61.95 -18.24
C ARG A 6 -27.35 -61.49 -17.81
N ASN A 7 -27.55 -60.18 -17.63
CA ASN A 7 -28.74 -59.58 -18.24
C ASN A 7 -28.48 -58.08 -18.53
N HIS A 8 -28.72 -57.75 -19.80
CA HIS A 8 -28.83 -56.41 -20.37
C HIS A 8 -30.12 -55.74 -19.96
N LEU A 9 -30.07 -54.44 -19.62
CA LEU A 9 -31.19 -53.56 -19.91
C LEU A 9 -30.69 -52.17 -20.29
N ARG A 10 -31.00 -51.78 -21.52
CA ARG A 10 -30.86 -50.42 -22.09
C ARG A 10 -31.98 -49.55 -21.52
N SER A 11 -31.67 -48.27 -21.16
CA SER A 11 -32.65 -47.19 -21.35
C SER A 11 -31.96 -45.83 -21.37
N ALA A 12 -32.04 -45.25 -22.53
CA ALA A 12 -32.54 -43.92 -22.87
C ALA A 12 -31.86 -42.69 -22.22
N ARG A 13 -31.06 -42.07 -23.05
CA ARG A 13 -30.65 -40.63 -22.94
C ARG A 13 -31.90 -39.74 -22.98
N ARG A 14 -32.08 -38.91 -21.97
CA ARG A 14 -32.85 -37.65 -22.11
C ARG A 14 -31.89 -36.47 -21.97
N ARG A 15 -31.69 -35.76 -23.06
CA ARG A 15 -31.13 -34.41 -23.09
C ARG A 15 -32.21 -33.44 -22.61
N SER A 16 -31.98 -32.70 -21.56
CA SER A 16 -32.78 -31.52 -21.23
C SER A 16 -31.93 -30.27 -21.51
N SER A 17 -32.32 -29.58 -22.54
CA SER A 17 -31.85 -28.24 -22.90
C SER A 17 -32.49 -27.22 -21.95
N PHE A 18 -31.74 -26.56 -21.12
CA PHE A 18 -32.19 -25.36 -20.42
C PHE A 18 -31.80 -24.11 -21.23
N ARG A 19 -32.82 -23.40 -21.70
CA ARG A 19 -32.72 -22.02 -22.20
C ARG A 19 -32.87 -21.06 -21.01
N PRO A 20 -32.09 -19.99 -20.91
CA PRO A 20 -32.37 -18.92 -19.96
C PRO A 20 -33.43 -17.98 -20.52
N ALA A 21 -34.48 -17.75 -19.74
CA ALA A 21 -35.47 -16.71 -20.01
C ALA A 21 -34.94 -15.35 -19.56
N ALA A 22 -34.87 -14.41 -20.49
CA ALA A 22 -34.68 -13.00 -20.20
C ALA A 22 -35.99 -12.41 -19.67
N ALA A 23 -35.97 -11.87 -18.44
CA ALA A 23 -37.05 -11.04 -17.92
C ALA A 23 -36.56 -9.61 -17.90
N GLY A 24 -37.02 -8.80 -18.83
CA GLY A 24 -36.89 -7.36 -18.82
C GLY A 24 -37.86 -6.73 -17.82
N LEU A 25 -37.39 -5.82 -17.01
CA LEU A 25 -38.22 -4.89 -16.24
C LEU A 25 -37.91 -3.46 -16.74
N ALA A 26 -38.88 -2.94 -17.50
CA ALA A 26 -38.96 -1.53 -17.84
C ALA A 26 -39.63 -0.81 -16.66
N GLY A 27 -38.90 0.12 -16.03
CA GLY A 27 -39.44 1.04 -15.03
C GLY A 27 -39.57 2.44 -15.63
N ALA A 28 -40.82 2.92 -15.71
CA ALA A 28 -41.19 4.23 -16.27
C ALA A 28 -40.77 5.34 -15.33
N LEU A 29 -40.05 6.33 -15.86
CA LEU A 29 -39.89 7.67 -15.26
C LEU A 29 -41.12 8.52 -15.54
N ALA A 30 -41.80 8.96 -14.49
CA ALA A 30 -42.80 10.03 -14.56
C ALA A 30 -42.09 11.35 -14.31
N ALA A 31 -42.07 12.20 -15.32
CA ALA A 31 -41.69 13.61 -15.23
C ALA A 31 -42.86 14.45 -14.71
N ALA A 32 -42.70 15.16 -13.61
CA ALA A 32 -43.62 16.22 -13.15
C ALA A 32 -42.96 17.58 -13.40
N LEU A 33 -43.49 18.28 -14.39
CA LEU A 33 -43.24 19.68 -14.64
C LEU A 33 -44.13 20.50 -13.68
N ILE A 34 -43.51 21.38 -12.87
CA ILE A 34 -44.22 22.50 -12.24
C ILE A 34 -43.48 23.77 -12.63
N ALA A 35 -44.16 24.58 -13.39
CA ALA A 35 -43.81 25.97 -13.68
C ALA A 35 -44.31 26.85 -12.52
N GLY A 36 -43.51 27.78 -12.05
CA GLY A 36 -43.85 28.80 -11.09
C GLY A 36 -42.92 30.00 -11.20
N CYS A 37 -43.47 31.13 -11.63
CA CYS A 37 -42.82 32.42 -11.85
C CYS A 37 -42.50 33.19 -10.56
N GLY A 38 -41.38 33.92 -10.57
CA GLY A 38 -41.31 35.30 -10.12
C GLY A 38 -40.92 35.55 -8.66
N GLY A 39 -39.77 36.24 -8.47
CA GLY A 39 -39.44 36.89 -7.21
C GLY A 39 -37.95 37.21 -7.07
N SER A 40 -37.57 38.43 -7.41
CA SER A 40 -36.25 39.03 -7.20
C SER A 40 -35.91 39.22 -5.72
N GLY A 41 -34.72 38.82 -5.31
CA GLY A 41 -34.14 39.12 -4.00
C GLY A 41 -32.79 38.47 -3.81
N THR A 42 -31.71 39.21 -3.92
CA THR A 42 -30.33 38.91 -3.49
C THR A 42 -30.10 39.47 -2.09
N PRO A 43 -28.99 39.11 -1.38
CA PRO A 43 -28.18 37.88 -1.32
C PRO A 43 -27.95 37.37 0.11
N ALA A 44 -27.60 36.13 0.28
CA ALA A 44 -26.77 35.69 1.40
C ALA A 44 -26.01 34.40 1.03
N SER A 45 -24.71 34.49 1.11
CA SER A 45 -23.73 33.42 0.92
C SER A 45 -23.87 32.32 1.98
N GLY A 46 -24.24 31.13 1.54
CA GLY A 46 -24.17 29.92 2.32
C GLY A 46 -23.46 28.83 1.49
N GLY A 47 -22.20 28.51 1.85
CA GLY A 47 -21.43 27.50 1.18
C GLY A 47 -22.05 26.12 1.35
N GLY A 48 -22.54 25.54 0.27
CA GLY A 48 -22.84 24.11 0.18
C GLY A 48 -21.56 23.33 -0.14
N PRO A 49 -21.46 22.04 0.24
CA PRO A 49 -20.27 21.26 -0.02
C PRO A 49 -20.10 21.08 -1.53
N SER A 50 -18.99 21.59 -2.04
CA SER A 50 -18.54 21.37 -3.41
C SER A 50 -18.35 19.89 -3.65
N GLY A 51 -19.13 19.31 -4.57
CA GLY A 51 -18.90 17.97 -5.07
C GLY A 51 -17.47 17.86 -5.58
N SER A 52 -16.74 16.88 -5.05
CA SER A 52 -15.41 16.53 -5.52
C SER A 52 -15.50 16.15 -7.00
N ALA A 53 -15.05 17.02 -7.88
CA ALA A 53 -14.79 16.65 -9.24
C ALA A 53 -13.72 15.57 -9.23
N SER A 54 -14.00 14.41 -9.82
CA SER A 54 -12.97 13.40 -10.09
C SER A 54 -11.83 14.08 -10.85
N PRO A 55 -10.57 13.97 -10.39
CA PRO A 55 -9.47 14.55 -11.12
C PRO A 55 -9.42 13.90 -12.51
N SER A 56 -9.53 14.71 -13.55
CA SER A 56 -9.24 14.27 -14.91
C SER A 56 -7.78 13.82 -14.95
N ALA A 57 -7.51 12.69 -15.64
CA ALA A 57 -6.15 12.23 -15.86
C ALA A 57 -5.31 13.38 -16.41
N SER A 58 -4.31 13.81 -15.66
CA SER A 58 -3.35 14.78 -16.15
C SER A 58 -2.23 14.02 -16.83
N VAL A 59 -2.15 14.14 -18.16
CA VAL A 59 -0.93 13.73 -18.87
C VAL A 59 0.19 14.61 -18.32
N LEU A 60 1.02 14.04 -17.44
CA LEU A 60 2.25 14.68 -17.06
C LEU A 60 3.16 14.57 -18.29
N ALA A 61 3.47 15.70 -18.91
CA ALA A 61 4.32 15.74 -20.06
C ALA A 61 5.68 15.08 -19.73
N GLY A 62 5.78 13.78 -20.00
CA GLY A 62 7.06 13.11 -20.07
C GLY A 62 7.88 13.77 -21.18
N GLY A 63 9.18 13.98 -20.95
CA GLY A 63 10.06 14.67 -21.87
C GLY A 63 9.98 14.13 -23.30
N SER A 64 10.31 14.97 -24.27
CA SER A 64 10.25 14.62 -25.68
C SER A 64 11.08 13.37 -25.97
N CYS A 65 10.49 12.44 -26.72
CA CYS A 65 11.17 11.24 -27.18
C CYS A 65 12.38 11.59 -28.03
N LYS A 66 13.46 10.86 -27.87
CA LYS A 66 14.70 11.05 -28.62
C LYS A 66 14.53 10.76 -30.11
N SER A 67 13.62 9.87 -30.49
CA SER A 67 13.31 9.49 -31.85
C SER A 67 11.81 9.37 -32.10
N SER A 68 11.34 9.87 -33.22
CA SER A 68 9.95 9.72 -33.67
C SER A 68 9.58 8.27 -34.02
N SER A 69 10.59 7.45 -34.36
CA SER A 69 10.43 6.02 -34.66
C SER A 69 10.52 5.10 -33.45
N ALA A 70 10.69 5.66 -32.24
CA ALA A 70 10.72 4.87 -31.01
C ALA A 70 9.39 4.14 -30.75
N THR A 71 9.48 2.91 -30.24
CA THR A 71 8.32 2.18 -29.72
C THR A 71 7.72 2.96 -28.57
N LYS A 72 6.44 3.31 -28.65
CA LYS A 72 5.73 4.04 -27.60
C LYS A 72 5.13 3.08 -26.62
N ILE A 73 5.35 3.34 -25.35
CA ILE A 73 4.71 2.64 -24.21
C ILE A 73 4.12 3.66 -23.25
N THR A 74 3.09 3.23 -22.51
CA THR A 74 2.40 4.04 -21.50
C THR A 74 2.75 3.56 -20.11
N PHE A 75 2.92 4.50 -19.20
CA PHE A 75 3.23 4.25 -17.79
C PHE A 75 2.30 5.05 -16.89
N TRP A 76 1.54 4.38 -16.02
CA TRP A 76 0.75 5.02 -14.97
C TRP A 76 1.51 5.02 -13.67
N ALA A 77 1.64 6.18 -13.03
CA ALA A 77 2.28 6.30 -11.72
C ALA A 77 1.90 7.61 -11.03
N TRP A 78 1.90 7.57 -9.70
CA TRP A 78 1.54 8.71 -8.86
C TRP A 78 2.72 9.27 -8.03
N VAL A 79 3.88 8.59 -8.00
CA VAL A 79 5.02 9.06 -7.21
C VAL A 79 5.42 10.47 -7.64
N PRO A 80 5.41 11.46 -6.72
CA PRO A 80 5.80 12.82 -7.05
C PRO A 80 7.19 12.87 -7.67
N GLY A 81 7.31 13.53 -8.83
CA GLY A 81 8.59 13.71 -9.51
C GLY A 81 9.15 12.50 -10.26
N ILE A 82 8.38 11.41 -10.40
CA ILE A 82 8.74 10.24 -11.23
C ILE A 82 8.95 10.62 -12.70
N ALA A 83 8.28 11.69 -13.17
CA ALA A 83 8.45 12.24 -14.50
C ALA A 83 9.92 12.52 -14.85
N ARG A 84 10.74 12.93 -13.87
CA ARG A 84 12.18 13.18 -14.10
C ARG A 84 12.95 11.90 -14.48
N ALA A 85 12.54 10.74 -13.94
CA ALA A 85 13.14 9.46 -14.31
C ALA A 85 12.67 9.03 -15.72
N VAL A 86 11.40 9.26 -16.04
CA VAL A 86 10.85 9.03 -17.39
C VAL A 86 11.57 9.91 -18.42
N ASP A 87 11.78 11.19 -18.11
CA ASP A 87 12.53 12.13 -18.96
C ASP A 87 13.96 11.65 -19.23
N GLU A 88 14.65 11.16 -18.18
CA GLU A 88 16.02 10.63 -18.32
C GLU A 88 16.05 9.34 -19.13
N PHE A 89 15.07 8.45 -18.94
CA PHE A 89 14.93 7.27 -19.79
C PHE A 89 14.73 7.65 -21.25
N ASN A 90 13.79 8.53 -21.55
CA ASN A 90 13.49 8.98 -22.92
C ASN A 90 14.67 9.68 -23.60
N LYS A 91 15.51 10.41 -22.84
CA LYS A 91 16.74 11.04 -23.35
C LYS A 91 17.83 10.03 -23.68
N THR A 92 17.91 8.95 -22.92
CA THR A 92 19.01 7.98 -23.03
C THR A 92 18.68 6.77 -23.93
N HIS A 93 17.38 6.50 -24.16
CA HIS A 93 16.90 5.36 -24.94
C HIS A 93 16.21 5.82 -26.23
N SER A 94 16.86 5.65 -27.40
CA SER A 94 16.32 6.11 -28.69
C SER A 94 15.28 5.17 -29.31
N SER A 95 15.20 3.92 -28.84
CA SER A 95 14.32 2.89 -29.39
C SER A 95 12.98 2.76 -28.63
N ILE A 96 12.88 3.34 -27.44
CA ILE A 96 11.69 3.27 -26.59
C ILE A 96 11.33 4.69 -26.13
N CYS A 97 10.06 5.00 -26.14
CA CYS A 97 9.52 6.26 -25.65
C CYS A 97 8.37 6.01 -24.67
N VAL A 98 8.52 6.48 -23.44
CA VAL A 98 7.55 6.31 -22.36
C VAL A 98 6.69 7.57 -22.23
N THR A 99 5.36 7.41 -22.25
CA THR A 99 4.41 8.44 -21.88
C THR A 99 3.93 8.17 -20.45
N LEU A 100 4.11 9.15 -19.57
CA LEU A 100 3.64 9.08 -18.18
C LEU A 100 2.24 9.68 -18.04
N GLU A 101 1.36 8.99 -17.34
CA GLU A 101 0.03 9.45 -16.98
C GLU A 101 -0.18 9.29 -15.48
N ASP A 102 -0.66 10.35 -14.81
CA ASP A 102 -1.18 10.29 -13.45
C ASP A 102 -2.71 10.16 -13.51
N VAL A 103 -3.21 9.00 -13.14
CA VAL A 103 -4.64 8.68 -13.17
C VAL A 103 -5.26 8.59 -11.77
N GLY A 104 -4.50 8.93 -10.76
CA GLY A 104 -4.82 8.86 -9.34
C GLY A 104 -3.80 8.01 -8.58
N ALA A 105 -3.90 7.93 -7.27
CA ALA A 105 -2.96 7.21 -6.41
C ALA A 105 -3.66 6.10 -5.63
N GLY A 106 -3.02 4.94 -5.51
CA GLY A 106 -3.54 3.79 -4.75
C GLY A 106 -4.88 3.31 -5.28
N ASN A 107 -5.87 3.13 -4.40
CA ASN A 107 -7.17 2.54 -4.74
C ASN A 107 -7.89 3.20 -5.95
N PRO A 108 -7.94 4.53 -6.11
CA PRO A 108 -8.45 5.18 -7.32
C PRO A 108 -7.79 4.73 -8.62
N GLU A 109 -6.48 4.54 -8.66
CA GLU A 109 -5.77 3.98 -9.82
C GLU A 109 -6.13 2.52 -10.02
N TYR A 110 -6.11 1.69 -8.97
CA TYR A 110 -6.41 0.27 -9.08
C TYR A 110 -7.81 -0.02 -9.61
N VAL A 111 -8.80 0.80 -9.28
CA VAL A 111 -10.14 0.71 -9.85
C VAL A 111 -10.14 0.99 -11.36
N LYS A 112 -9.45 2.05 -11.79
CA LYS A 112 -9.33 2.38 -13.23
C LYS A 112 -8.58 1.30 -13.99
N LEU A 113 -7.45 0.84 -13.43
CA LEU A 113 -6.62 -0.22 -14.00
C LEU A 113 -7.39 -1.53 -14.16
N SER A 114 -8.09 -1.95 -13.10
CA SER A 114 -8.93 -3.15 -13.13
C SER A 114 -10.03 -3.06 -14.18
N ASN A 115 -10.67 -1.89 -14.33
CA ASN A 115 -11.71 -1.69 -15.33
C ASN A 115 -11.15 -1.75 -16.75
N ALA A 116 -10.00 -1.12 -17.01
CA ALA A 116 -9.33 -1.15 -18.32
C ALA A 116 -8.88 -2.58 -18.68
N LEU A 117 -8.31 -3.32 -17.73
CA LEU A 117 -7.90 -4.71 -17.91
C LEU A 117 -9.09 -5.62 -18.19
N LYS A 118 -10.20 -5.47 -17.48
CA LYS A 118 -11.46 -6.23 -17.73
C LYS A 118 -12.10 -5.89 -19.07
N ALA A 119 -12.02 -4.63 -19.50
CA ALA A 119 -12.52 -4.18 -20.79
C ALA A 119 -11.68 -4.67 -21.97
N GLY A 120 -10.49 -5.20 -21.74
CA GLY A 120 -9.56 -5.65 -22.78
C GLY A 120 -8.86 -4.50 -23.53
N SER A 121 -8.98 -3.26 -23.04
CA SER A 121 -8.39 -2.08 -23.69
C SER A 121 -8.24 -0.91 -22.71
N GLY A 122 -7.27 -0.03 -22.97
CA GLY A 122 -7.06 1.21 -22.22
C GLY A 122 -6.20 1.05 -20.96
N ALA A 123 -5.68 -0.16 -20.67
CA ALA A 123 -4.67 -0.33 -19.65
C ALA A 123 -3.30 0.15 -20.15
N PRO A 124 -2.42 0.66 -19.25
CA PRO A 124 -1.06 1.03 -19.62
C PRO A 124 -0.22 -0.22 -19.89
N ASP A 125 0.97 -0.01 -20.49
CA ASP A 125 1.97 -1.07 -20.62
C ASP A 125 2.61 -1.43 -19.27
N VAL A 126 2.86 -0.40 -18.44
CA VAL A 126 3.41 -0.51 -17.08
C VAL A 126 2.58 0.36 -16.14
N ALA A 127 2.37 -0.08 -14.91
CA ALA A 127 1.81 0.79 -13.87
C ALA A 127 2.56 0.66 -12.55
N GLU A 128 2.41 1.68 -11.70
CA GLU A 128 2.76 1.59 -10.29
C GLU A 128 1.72 0.74 -9.56
N VAL A 129 2.16 -0.33 -8.91
CA VAL A 129 1.29 -1.22 -8.12
C VAL A 129 2.03 -1.55 -6.83
N GLU A 130 1.38 -1.30 -5.70
CA GLU A 130 1.95 -1.66 -4.41
C GLU A 130 2.07 -3.18 -4.25
N PHE A 131 2.99 -3.64 -3.39
CA PHE A 131 3.24 -5.07 -3.17
C PHE A 131 1.98 -5.84 -2.76
N ASP A 132 1.13 -5.25 -1.95
CA ASP A 132 -0.09 -5.87 -1.44
C ASP A 132 -1.20 -6.01 -2.49
N GLU A 133 -1.19 -5.19 -3.54
CA GLU A 133 -2.18 -5.26 -4.63
C GLU A 133 -1.73 -6.14 -5.81
N LEU A 134 -0.44 -6.41 -5.95
CA LEU A 134 0.09 -7.21 -7.06
C LEU A 134 -0.61 -8.58 -7.20
N PRO A 135 -0.86 -9.35 -6.11
CA PRO A 135 -1.56 -10.64 -6.21
C PRO A 135 -2.97 -10.55 -6.81
N SER A 136 -3.64 -9.40 -6.68
CA SER A 136 -4.98 -9.18 -7.29
C SER A 136 -4.94 -9.20 -8.81
N PHE A 137 -3.83 -8.74 -9.40
CA PHE A 137 -3.60 -8.77 -10.85
C PHE A 137 -3.00 -10.10 -11.31
N GLU A 138 -2.18 -10.75 -10.47
CA GLU A 138 -1.60 -12.07 -10.76
C GLU A 138 -2.66 -13.16 -10.89
N VAL A 139 -3.60 -13.22 -9.94
CA VAL A 139 -4.66 -14.25 -9.94
C VAL A 139 -5.60 -14.15 -11.14
N GLN A 140 -5.73 -12.95 -11.69
CA GLN A 140 -6.52 -12.68 -12.89
C GLN A 140 -5.71 -12.82 -14.18
N HIS A 141 -4.43 -13.19 -14.11
CA HIS A 141 -3.51 -13.32 -15.25
C HIS A 141 -3.34 -12.03 -16.05
N TYR A 142 -3.43 -10.87 -15.41
CA TYR A 142 -3.28 -9.57 -16.06
C TYR A 142 -1.82 -9.12 -16.17
N VAL A 143 -0.90 -9.73 -15.42
CA VAL A 143 0.52 -9.37 -15.41
C VAL A 143 1.39 -10.38 -16.14
N VAL A 144 2.41 -9.86 -16.79
CA VAL A 144 3.35 -10.64 -17.59
C VAL A 144 4.42 -11.26 -16.67
N ASN A 145 4.83 -12.49 -16.97
CA ASN A 145 6.00 -13.09 -16.32
C ASN A 145 7.29 -12.49 -16.88
N LEU A 146 7.88 -11.56 -16.14
CA LEU A 146 9.10 -10.82 -16.51
C LEU A 146 10.37 -11.72 -16.56
N ALA A 147 10.33 -12.92 -15.94
CA ALA A 147 11.42 -13.87 -16.08
C ALA A 147 11.70 -14.24 -17.55
N LYS A 148 10.69 -14.15 -18.43
CA LYS A 148 10.82 -14.38 -19.88
C LYS A 148 11.61 -13.27 -20.59
N TYR A 149 11.74 -12.10 -19.95
CA TYR A 149 12.40 -10.91 -20.49
C TYR A 149 13.71 -10.58 -19.78
N GLY A 150 14.16 -11.42 -18.83
CA GLY A 150 15.48 -11.28 -18.22
C GLY A 150 15.48 -10.85 -16.78
N ALA A 151 14.31 -10.58 -16.15
CA ALA A 151 14.23 -10.06 -14.79
C ALA A 151 15.01 -10.87 -13.74
N ASN A 152 15.12 -12.19 -13.91
CA ASN A 152 15.87 -13.06 -12.99
C ASN A 152 17.35 -12.67 -12.82
N ALA A 153 17.94 -11.97 -13.78
CA ALA A 153 19.32 -11.50 -13.69
C ALA A 153 19.52 -10.52 -12.54
N TYR A 154 18.48 -9.77 -12.19
CA TYR A 154 18.49 -8.74 -11.14
C TYR A 154 18.21 -9.26 -9.74
N ARG A 155 17.84 -10.53 -9.55
CA ARG A 155 17.43 -11.11 -8.26
C ARG A 155 18.38 -10.77 -7.11
N LYS A 156 19.69 -10.75 -7.37
CA LYS A 156 20.72 -10.50 -6.34
C LYS A 156 20.84 -9.02 -5.96
N ASP A 157 20.27 -8.15 -6.79
CA ASP A 157 20.36 -6.70 -6.64
C ASP A 157 19.21 -6.14 -5.77
N PHE A 158 18.28 -6.97 -5.36
CA PHE A 158 17.15 -6.58 -4.52
C PHE A 158 17.19 -7.27 -3.15
N VAL A 159 16.57 -6.64 -2.16
CA VAL A 159 16.39 -7.27 -0.84
C VAL A 159 15.53 -8.53 -0.99
N PRO A 160 15.87 -9.64 -0.30
CA PRO A 160 15.26 -10.94 -0.55
C PRO A 160 13.75 -10.98 -0.38
N TRP A 161 13.20 -10.26 0.61
CA TRP A 161 11.76 -10.22 0.87
C TRP A 161 11.00 -9.56 -0.30
N ALA A 162 11.51 -8.41 -0.83
CA ALA A 162 10.85 -7.70 -1.93
C ALA A 162 10.86 -8.55 -3.23
N TRP A 163 11.97 -9.24 -3.49
CA TRP A 163 12.01 -10.19 -4.61
C TRP A 163 11.05 -11.36 -4.43
N HIS A 164 10.89 -11.84 -3.19
CA HIS A 164 9.93 -12.90 -2.89
C HIS A 164 8.49 -12.46 -3.16
N GLU A 165 8.14 -11.23 -2.76
CA GLU A 165 6.77 -10.71 -2.87
C GLU A 165 6.34 -10.39 -4.33
N VAL A 166 7.28 -10.25 -5.26
CA VAL A 166 6.99 -10.12 -6.70
C VAL A 166 7.15 -11.44 -7.47
N SER A 167 7.44 -12.54 -6.77
CA SER A 167 7.75 -13.84 -7.40
C SER A 167 6.79 -14.92 -6.92
N GLN A 168 6.20 -15.67 -7.85
CA GLN A 168 5.30 -16.77 -7.55
C GLN A 168 5.47 -17.90 -8.55
N GLY A 169 5.47 -19.16 -8.10
CA GLY A 169 5.51 -20.34 -8.98
C GLY A 169 6.71 -20.39 -9.94
N GLY A 170 7.83 -19.74 -9.58
CA GLY A 170 9.02 -19.62 -10.44
C GLY A 170 8.96 -18.47 -11.46
N GLY A 171 7.85 -17.72 -11.52
CA GLY A 171 7.71 -16.48 -12.30
C GLY A 171 8.13 -15.25 -11.49
N VAL A 172 8.34 -14.13 -12.20
CA VAL A 172 8.54 -12.78 -11.65
C VAL A 172 7.51 -11.89 -12.30
N TYR A 173 6.61 -11.30 -11.52
CA TYR A 173 5.43 -10.61 -12.07
C TYR A 173 5.50 -9.09 -11.99
N ALA A 174 6.51 -8.56 -11.29
CA ALA A 174 6.84 -7.13 -11.32
C ALA A 174 8.32 -6.93 -10.99
N MET A 175 8.87 -5.75 -11.31
CA MET A 175 10.15 -5.32 -10.73
C MET A 175 9.87 -4.64 -9.40
N PRO A 176 10.54 -5.04 -8.29
CA PRO A 176 10.38 -4.36 -7.02
C PRO A 176 11.08 -3.00 -7.07
N SER A 177 10.40 -1.95 -6.66
CA SER A 177 10.93 -0.59 -6.70
C SER A 177 11.31 -0.11 -5.31
N ASP A 178 10.48 0.71 -4.72
CA ASP A 178 10.71 1.26 -3.40
C ASP A 178 10.09 0.41 -2.30
N SER A 179 10.37 0.78 -1.07
CA SER A 179 9.90 0.11 0.12
C SER A 179 9.71 1.10 1.26
N GLY A 180 8.95 0.69 2.25
CA GLY A 180 8.70 1.45 3.45
C GLY A 180 9.17 0.73 4.72
N PRO A 181 10.47 0.38 4.88
CA PRO A 181 10.90 -0.15 6.17
C PRO A 181 10.52 0.83 7.27
N MET A 182 9.82 0.32 8.31
CA MET A 182 9.28 1.15 9.36
C MET A 182 10.32 1.46 10.43
N GLY A 183 10.15 2.64 11.06
CA GLY A 183 10.96 3.11 12.16
C GLY A 183 10.15 3.93 13.16
N PHE A 184 10.80 4.29 14.24
CA PHE A 184 10.32 5.18 15.27
C PHE A 184 10.90 6.57 15.02
N TYR A 185 10.12 7.44 14.34
CA TYR A 185 10.43 8.86 14.28
C TYR A 185 10.05 9.53 15.59
N TYR A 186 10.88 10.41 16.11
CA TYR A 186 10.62 11.09 17.35
C TYR A 186 11.18 12.51 17.37
N ASN A 187 10.46 13.38 18.03
CA ASN A 187 10.93 14.73 18.34
C ASN A 187 11.87 14.66 19.54
N ALA A 188 13.17 14.75 19.27
CA ALA A 188 14.22 14.61 20.30
C ALA A 188 14.11 15.67 21.41
N LYS A 189 13.64 16.88 21.09
CA LYS A 189 13.43 17.96 22.07
C LYS A 189 12.28 17.62 23.01
N LEU A 190 11.19 17.04 22.49
CA LEU A 190 10.04 16.63 23.32
C LEU A 190 10.38 15.43 24.20
N LEU A 191 11.03 14.39 23.65
CA LEU A 191 11.45 13.25 24.46
C LEU A 191 12.38 13.72 25.60
N ALA A 192 13.34 14.59 25.30
CA ALA A 192 14.23 15.15 26.33
C ALA A 192 13.47 15.95 27.40
N LYS A 193 12.47 16.75 27.01
CA LYS A 193 11.61 17.52 27.94
C LYS A 193 10.90 16.62 28.94
N TYR A 194 10.47 15.44 28.52
CA TYR A 194 9.77 14.48 29.37
C TYR A 194 10.68 13.37 29.92
N HIS A 195 12.01 13.53 29.82
CA HIS A 195 13.00 12.54 30.25
C HIS A 195 12.82 11.14 29.65
N LEU A 196 12.28 11.08 28.43
CA LEU A 196 12.07 9.86 27.66
C LEU A 196 13.21 9.61 26.67
N LYS A 197 13.33 8.35 26.23
CA LYS A 197 14.26 7.91 25.17
C LYS A 197 13.50 7.09 24.14
N PRO A 198 14.02 6.96 22.89
CA PRO A 198 13.42 6.01 21.95
C PRO A 198 13.29 4.60 22.57
N PRO A 199 12.09 4.02 22.67
CA PRO A 199 11.88 2.76 23.35
C PRO A 199 12.47 1.60 22.55
N ALA A 200 13.31 0.76 23.19
CA ALA A 200 13.92 -0.39 22.54
C ALA A 200 12.94 -1.58 22.41
N THR A 201 11.88 -1.61 23.21
CA THR A 201 10.87 -2.70 23.19
C THR A 201 9.47 -2.15 23.24
N TRP A 202 8.49 -2.91 22.75
CA TRP A 202 7.07 -2.55 22.82
C TRP A 202 6.55 -2.44 24.25
N SER A 203 7.10 -3.23 25.19
CA SER A 203 6.79 -3.06 26.61
C SER A 203 7.24 -1.70 27.14
N LYS A 204 8.45 -1.26 26.76
CA LYS A 204 8.96 0.06 27.12
C LYS A 204 8.16 1.18 26.44
N PHE A 205 7.78 0.98 25.15
CA PHE A 205 6.92 1.90 24.42
C PHE A 205 5.60 2.16 25.17
N ALA A 206 4.87 1.11 25.58
CA ALA A 206 3.63 1.27 26.32
C ALA A 206 3.84 2.01 27.67
N SER A 207 4.92 1.70 28.38
CA SER A 207 5.22 2.38 29.64
C SER A 207 5.57 3.86 29.47
N GLU A 208 6.21 4.23 28.35
CA GLU A 208 6.55 5.62 28.01
C GLU A 208 5.32 6.39 27.51
N ALA A 209 4.44 5.75 26.72
CA ALA A 209 3.15 6.34 26.33
C ALA A 209 2.33 6.73 27.59
N ALA A 210 2.19 5.80 28.54
CA ALA A 210 1.53 6.06 29.80
C ALA A 210 2.23 7.16 30.63
N ALA A 211 3.56 7.18 30.67
CA ALA A 211 4.32 8.19 31.43
C ALA A 211 4.14 9.58 30.84
N LEU A 212 4.23 9.72 29.52
CA LEU A 212 4.05 11.00 28.84
C LEU A 212 2.62 11.53 29.04
N HIS A 213 1.61 10.70 28.83
CA HIS A 213 0.21 11.10 28.98
C HIS A 213 -0.14 11.50 30.43
N ARG A 214 0.42 10.83 31.44
CA ARG A 214 0.28 11.26 32.85
C ARG A 214 0.97 12.60 33.14
N ALA A 215 2.13 12.87 32.51
CA ALA A 215 2.83 14.14 32.69
C ALA A 215 2.13 15.29 31.95
N ASN A 216 1.48 15.00 30.84
CA ASN A 216 0.68 15.96 30.07
C ASN A 216 -0.43 15.23 29.30
N SER A 217 -1.66 15.34 29.81
CA SER A 217 -2.83 14.67 29.23
C SER A 217 -3.24 15.16 27.82
N SER A 218 -2.62 16.25 27.33
CA SER A 218 -2.81 16.75 25.96
C SER A 218 -1.69 16.30 25.02
N ALA A 219 -0.74 15.48 25.48
CA ALA A 219 0.35 14.97 24.69
C ALA A 219 0.34 13.43 24.65
N TYR A 220 0.71 12.89 23.52
CA TYR A 220 0.78 11.46 23.25
C TYR A 220 2.20 11.09 22.79
N LEU A 221 2.57 9.83 23.06
CA LEU A 221 3.82 9.33 22.49
C LEU A 221 3.71 9.22 20.98
N THR A 222 2.56 8.75 20.48
CA THR A 222 2.24 8.65 19.05
C THR A 222 0.74 8.57 18.82
N ASN A 223 0.29 8.69 17.57
CA ASN A 223 -1.05 8.27 17.15
C ASN A 223 -1.12 6.74 16.93
N PHE A 224 -2.33 6.20 16.95
CA PHE A 224 -2.66 4.84 16.48
C PHE A 224 -3.41 4.95 15.15
N ALA A 225 -2.77 4.59 14.04
CA ALA A 225 -3.35 4.68 12.71
C ALA A 225 -4.28 3.50 12.39
N GLY A 226 -5.30 3.26 13.26
CA GLY A 226 -6.11 2.04 13.22
C GLY A 226 -6.97 1.87 11.96
N THR A 227 -7.29 2.94 11.24
CA THR A 227 -8.01 2.88 9.96
C THR A 227 -7.09 2.65 8.76
N ASP A 228 -5.79 2.78 8.92
CA ASP A 228 -4.79 2.38 7.93
C ASP A 228 -4.45 0.89 8.09
N LEU A 229 -5.08 0.06 7.26
CA LEU A 229 -4.92 -1.38 7.32
C LEU A 229 -3.47 -1.82 7.04
N GLN A 230 -2.79 -1.17 6.10
CA GLN A 230 -1.40 -1.50 5.75
C GLN A 230 -0.48 -1.22 6.94
N TRP A 231 -0.67 -0.10 7.64
CA TRP A 231 0.07 0.22 8.87
C TRP A 231 -0.16 -0.84 9.96
N VAL A 232 -1.40 -1.22 10.22
CA VAL A 232 -1.76 -2.24 11.22
C VAL A 232 -1.12 -3.58 10.87
N MET A 233 -1.27 -4.04 9.62
CA MET A 233 -0.73 -5.33 9.18
C MET A 233 0.81 -5.35 9.17
N SER A 234 1.45 -4.23 8.88
CA SER A 234 2.91 -4.11 8.95
C SER A 234 3.45 -4.35 10.36
N LEU A 235 2.79 -3.76 11.37
CA LEU A 235 3.13 -4.01 12.77
C LEU A 235 2.76 -5.43 13.22
N MET A 236 1.67 -6.01 12.70
CA MET A 236 1.32 -7.42 12.91
C MET A 236 2.38 -8.35 12.31
N ALA A 237 2.93 -8.03 11.12
CA ALA A 237 4.01 -8.79 10.51
C ALA A 237 5.26 -8.80 11.40
N GLN A 238 5.66 -7.66 11.96
CA GLN A 238 6.77 -7.60 12.93
C GLN A 238 6.53 -8.46 14.17
N TYR A 239 5.27 -8.59 14.60
CA TYR A 239 4.87 -9.44 15.74
C TYR A 239 4.76 -10.92 15.36
N ASN A 240 5.00 -11.29 14.10
CA ASN A 240 4.73 -12.62 13.55
C ASN A 240 3.24 -13.02 13.72
N ALA A 241 2.35 -12.07 13.46
CA ALA A 241 0.89 -12.19 13.53
C ALA A 241 0.22 -11.74 12.22
N PHE A 242 0.94 -11.80 11.09
CA PHE A 242 0.37 -11.43 9.79
C PHE A 242 -0.88 -12.28 9.52
N PRO A 243 -2.00 -11.65 9.12
CA PRO A 243 -3.28 -12.34 9.16
C PRO A 243 -3.62 -13.13 7.89
N PHE A 244 -2.74 -13.11 6.89
CA PHE A 244 -2.96 -13.80 5.61
C PHE A 244 -1.85 -14.78 5.28
N SER A 245 -2.21 -15.82 4.51
CA SER A 245 -1.27 -16.63 3.75
C SER A 245 -1.88 -16.99 2.41
N TYR A 246 -1.21 -16.60 1.32
CA TYR A 246 -1.60 -16.89 -0.04
C TYR A 246 -0.36 -17.16 -0.89
N THR A 247 -0.31 -18.33 -1.51
CA THR A 247 0.82 -18.77 -2.34
C THR A 247 0.41 -19.06 -3.78
N GLY A 248 -0.73 -18.48 -4.20
CA GLY A 248 -1.34 -18.73 -5.50
C GLY A 248 -2.46 -19.75 -5.47
N GLY A 249 -3.16 -19.89 -6.60
CA GLY A 249 -4.28 -20.79 -6.75
C GLY A 249 -5.58 -20.33 -6.09
N SER A 250 -6.41 -21.25 -5.66
CA SER A 250 -7.76 -20.98 -5.15
C SER A 250 -7.90 -21.11 -3.62
N HIS A 251 -6.78 -21.20 -2.89
CA HIS A 251 -6.82 -21.33 -1.42
C HIS A 251 -6.17 -20.11 -0.76
N VAL A 252 -6.84 -19.56 0.26
CA VAL A 252 -6.31 -18.46 1.08
C VAL A 252 -6.56 -18.74 2.56
N THR A 253 -5.58 -18.43 3.40
CA THR A 253 -5.76 -18.38 4.85
C THR A 253 -6.06 -16.96 5.29
N ILE A 254 -7.12 -16.79 6.12
CA ILE A 254 -7.53 -15.51 6.69
C ILE A 254 -7.64 -15.67 8.20
N ASN A 255 -6.67 -15.20 8.96
CA ASN A 255 -6.60 -15.40 10.41
C ASN A 255 -6.37 -14.09 11.17
N TRP A 256 -7.46 -13.36 11.42
CA TRP A 256 -7.47 -12.15 12.27
C TRP A 256 -7.77 -12.46 13.73
N THR A 257 -8.21 -13.69 14.07
CA THR A 257 -8.72 -14.06 15.38
C THR A 257 -7.89 -15.14 16.06
N GLY A 258 -6.75 -15.50 15.51
CA GLY A 258 -5.81 -16.41 16.13
C GLY A 258 -5.19 -15.81 17.42
N PRO A 259 -4.60 -16.65 18.26
CA PRO A 259 -4.06 -16.22 19.56
C PRO A 259 -3.04 -15.05 19.44
N ARG A 260 -2.17 -15.04 18.43
CA ARG A 260 -1.20 -13.97 18.22
C ARG A 260 -1.87 -12.67 17.75
N GLN A 261 -2.81 -12.76 16.83
CA GLN A 261 -3.58 -11.62 16.33
C GLN A 261 -4.37 -10.95 17.45
N LEU A 262 -5.05 -11.75 18.28
CA LEU A 262 -5.78 -11.22 19.44
C LEU A 262 -4.85 -10.67 20.52
N ALA A 263 -3.66 -11.24 20.71
CA ALA A 263 -2.66 -10.68 21.63
C ALA A 263 -2.13 -9.33 21.14
N PHE A 264 -1.87 -9.18 19.85
CA PHE A 264 -1.53 -7.89 19.22
C PHE A 264 -2.65 -6.87 19.45
N ALA A 265 -3.90 -7.23 19.17
CA ALA A 265 -5.03 -6.38 19.38
C ALA A 265 -5.18 -5.97 20.85
N ALA A 266 -4.97 -6.89 21.78
CA ALA A 266 -5.05 -6.61 23.23
C ALA A 266 -3.98 -5.62 23.69
N TYR A 267 -2.75 -5.72 23.14
CA TYR A 267 -1.66 -4.78 23.45
C TYR A 267 -2.06 -3.33 23.11
N TRP A 268 -2.52 -3.09 21.89
CA TRP A 268 -2.93 -1.76 21.44
C TRP A 268 -4.20 -1.28 22.14
N GLN A 269 -5.19 -2.17 22.33
CA GLN A 269 -6.44 -1.86 23.02
C GLN A 269 -6.21 -1.40 24.45
N ASN A 270 -5.22 -1.95 25.16
CA ASN A 270 -4.91 -1.53 26.52
C ASN A 270 -4.51 -0.04 26.60
N MET A 271 -3.75 0.46 25.63
CA MET A 271 -3.37 1.88 25.56
C MET A 271 -4.53 2.76 25.08
N LEU A 272 -5.30 2.29 24.08
CA LEU A 272 -6.48 3.00 23.58
C LEU A 272 -7.53 3.19 24.68
N SER A 273 -7.82 2.14 25.47
CA SER A 273 -8.80 2.20 26.56
C SER A 273 -8.41 3.15 27.69
N LYS A 274 -7.15 3.51 27.80
CA LYS A 274 -6.60 4.47 28.76
C LYS A 274 -6.38 5.85 28.17
N HIS A 275 -6.74 6.05 26.89
CA HIS A 275 -6.50 7.27 26.15
C HIS A 275 -5.01 7.68 26.09
N GLU A 276 -4.09 6.72 26.11
CA GLU A 276 -2.64 6.94 26.08
C GLU A 276 -2.08 7.14 24.66
N LEU A 277 -2.94 7.01 23.63
CA LEU A 277 -2.61 7.20 22.22
C LEU A 277 -3.55 8.24 21.59
N ASN A 278 -3.03 9.05 20.69
CA ASN A 278 -3.85 9.87 19.81
C ASN A 278 -4.58 8.99 18.78
N THR A 279 -5.81 9.33 18.42
CA THR A 279 -6.63 8.57 17.44
C THR A 279 -6.88 9.35 16.15
N VAL A 280 -6.09 10.38 15.88
CA VAL A 280 -6.15 11.13 14.62
C VAL A 280 -5.66 10.23 13.49
N THR A 281 -6.40 10.23 12.39
CA THR A 281 -6.06 9.47 11.17
C THR A 281 -4.69 9.90 10.65
N ASP A 282 -3.85 8.93 10.31
CA ASP A 282 -2.50 9.14 9.83
C ASP A 282 -2.47 9.82 8.44
N ILE A 283 -1.34 10.43 8.11
CA ILE A 283 -1.08 11.11 6.82
C ILE A 283 -2.19 12.13 6.49
N THR A 284 -2.62 12.87 7.50
CA THR A 284 -3.56 13.99 7.35
C THR A 284 -2.93 15.30 7.81
N ALA A 285 -3.47 16.42 7.31
CA ALA A 285 -3.05 17.75 7.75
C ALA A 285 -3.15 17.91 9.29
N GLN A 286 -4.16 17.28 9.92
CA GLN A 286 -4.31 17.32 11.39
C GLN A 286 -3.20 16.53 12.08
N ALA A 287 -2.87 15.31 11.61
CA ALA A 287 -1.79 14.50 12.18
C ALA A 287 -0.44 15.24 12.08
N PHE A 288 -0.13 15.84 10.93
CA PHE A 288 1.10 16.61 10.76
C PHE A 288 1.13 17.89 11.62
N ALA A 289 -0.02 18.56 11.80
CA ALA A 289 -0.13 19.69 12.70
C ALA A 289 0.05 19.28 14.17
N ASP A 290 -0.44 18.12 14.58
CA ASP A 290 -0.26 17.58 15.94
C ASP A 290 1.22 17.24 16.20
N MET A 291 1.90 16.65 15.23
CA MET A 291 3.35 16.41 15.30
C MET A 291 4.15 17.72 15.37
N ASP A 292 3.84 18.71 14.54
CA ASP A 292 4.57 19.99 14.52
C ASP A 292 4.36 20.79 15.82
N LYS A 293 3.16 20.76 16.40
CA LYS A 293 2.82 21.40 17.68
C LYS A 293 3.31 20.62 18.89
N GLY A 294 3.75 19.36 18.72
CA GLY A 294 4.23 18.51 19.80
C GLY A 294 3.13 17.89 20.64
N ILE A 295 1.94 17.71 20.08
CA ILE A 295 0.86 16.87 20.62
C ILE A 295 1.29 15.40 20.50
N ASP A 296 1.76 14.99 19.32
CA ASP A 296 2.40 13.69 19.11
C ASP A 296 3.94 13.86 19.16
N ALA A 297 4.56 13.17 20.12
CA ALA A 297 6.01 13.25 20.34
C ALA A 297 6.80 12.33 19.40
N SER A 298 6.15 11.39 18.76
CA SER A 298 6.73 10.46 17.79
C SER A 298 5.72 10.04 16.73
N TRP A 299 6.23 9.35 15.72
CA TRP A 299 5.46 8.78 14.63
C TRP A 299 6.04 7.42 14.24
N LEU A 300 5.23 6.38 14.30
CA LEU A 300 5.57 5.05 13.78
C LEU A 300 5.33 5.06 12.27
N SER A 301 6.38 5.34 11.52
CA SER A 301 6.26 5.53 10.08
C SER A 301 7.36 4.84 9.31
N SER A 302 7.22 4.83 8.01
CA SER A 302 8.18 4.24 7.09
C SER A 302 9.23 5.23 6.58
N ALA A 303 10.19 4.71 5.84
CA ALA A 303 11.32 5.49 5.34
C ALA A 303 10.92 6.66 4.41
N TRP A 304 9.77 6.57 3.74
CA TRP A 304 9.20 7.65 2.92
C TRP A 304 8.47 8.73 3.74
N GLY A 305 8.11 8.44 5.01
CA GLY A 305 7.34 9.35 5.87
C GLY A 305 7.86 10.79 5.96
N PRO A 306 9.19 11.02 6.09
CA PRO A 306 9.74 12.37 6.16
C PRO A 306 9.37 13.26 4.98
N SER A 307 9.18 12.73 3.78
CA SER A 307 8.82 13.51 2.59
C SER A 307 7.40 14.07 2.69
N TYR A 308 6.48 13.34 3.30
CA TYR A 308 5.11 13.79 3.54
C TYR A 308 5.01 14.81 4.67
N PHE A 309 5.77 14.59 5.75
CA PHE A 309 5.76 15.51 6.89
C PHE A 309 6.56 16.78 6.67
N ALA A 310 7.59 16.76 5.80
CA ALA A 310 8.52 17.89 5.62
C ALA A 310 7.83 19.25 5.31
N PRO A 311 6.78 19.32 4.47
CA PRO A 311 6.10 20.58 4.19
C PRO A 311 5.39 21.20 5.39
N ASP A 312 4.96 20.36 6.36
CA ASP A 312 4.17 20.76 7.52
C ASP A 312 5.02 20.92 8.80
N ALA A 313 6.27 20.45 8.80
CA ALA A 313 7.20 20.57 9.92
C ALA A 313 7.76 22.01 10.02
N LYS A 314 6.94 22.97 10.43
CA LYS A 314 7.30 24.40 10.46
C LYS A 314 8.03 24.79 11.75
N SER A 315 7.46 24.44 12.91
CA SER A 315 8.01 24.77 14.22
C SER A 315 8.93 23.68 14.77
N SER A 316 8.83 22.48 14.25
CA SER A 316 9.58 21.30 14.73
C SER A 316 10.77 20.90 13.82
N VAL A 317 11.03 21.66 12.75
CA VAL A 317 12.19 21.42 11.86
C VAL A 317 13.49 21.27 12.65
N GLY A 318 14.26 20.24 12.29
CA GLY A 318 15.56 19.94 12.94
C GLY A 318 15.46 19.15 14.24
N ASN A 319 14.27 18.99 14.82
CA ASN A 319 14.07 18.28 16.08
C ASN A 319 13.84 16.76 15.91
N TRP A 320 13.52 16.30 14.70
CA TRP A 320 13.16 14.92 14.44
C TRP A 320 14.37 14.01 14.24
N ARG A 321 14.26 12.80 14.72
CA ARG A 321 15.25 11.72 14.59
C ARG A 321 14.55 10.42 14.26
N ALA A 322 15.27 9.45 13.75
CA ALA A 322 14.77 8.10 13.53
C ALA A 322 15.55 7.08 14.35
N ALA A 323 14.84 6.11 14.89
CA ALA A 323 15.37 4.94 15.56
C ALA A 323 14.70 3.68 14.97
N PRO A 324 15.27 2.49 15.15
CA PRO A 324 14.55 1.24 14.83
C PRO A 324 13.21 1.18 15.55
N LEU A 325 12.23 0.46 14.97
CA LEU A 325 10.99 0.12 15.68
C LEU A 325 11.30 -0.58 17.01
N PRO A 326 10.48 -0.32 18.06
CA PRO A 326 10.54 -1.14 19.26
C PRO A 326 10.41 -2.62 18.93
N GLN A 327 11.08 -3.48 19.70
CA GLN A 327 11.07 -4.91 19.47
C GLN A 327 10.17 -5.63 20.47
N TRP A 328 9.47 -6.67 20.03
CA TRP A 328 8.68 -7.52 20.92
C TRP A 328 9.57 -8.36 21.87
N THR A 329 10.70 -8.78 21.36
CA THR A 329 11.75 -9.43 22.14
C THR A 329 13.03 -8.60 22.02
N ALA A 330 13.64 -8.25 23.12
CA ALA A 330 14.88 -7.45 23.13
C ALA A 330 15.94 -8.10 22.22
N GLY A 331 16.53 -7.31 21.33
CA GLY A 331 17.59 -7.75 20.43
C GLY A 331 17.13 -8.57 19.21
N ALA A 332 15.82 -8.79 19.00
CA ALA A 332 15.31 -9.57 17.86
C ALA A 332 15.63 -8.94 16.49
N ASN A 333 15.68 -7.62 16.42
CA ASN A 333 16.00 -6.87 15.21
C ASN A 333 15.08 -7.19 14.00
N VAL A 334 13.80 -7.44 14.24
CA VAL A 334 12.78 -7.66 13.21
C VAL A 334 12.24 -6.30 12.74
N ALA A 335 12.13 -6.13 11.44
CA ALA A 335 11.57 -4.92 10.85
C ALA A 335 10.21 -5.19 10.21
N ALA A 336 9.39 -4.13 10.13
CA ALA A 336 8.15 -4.08 9.36
C ALA A 336 8.38 -3.28 8.08
N ASN A 337 7.49 -3.45 7.10
CA ASN A 337 7.42 -2.67 5.88
C ASN A 337 5.99 -2.13 5.71
N TRP A 338 5.84 -0.83 5.50
CA TRP A 338 4.56 -0.18 5.24
C TRP A 338 4.60 0.52 3.90
N GLY A 339 3.76 0.06 2.94
CA GLY A 339 3.76 0.51 1.55
C GLY A 339 4.99 0.04 0.77
N GLY A 340 5.20 0.67 -0.35
CA GLY A 340 6.22 0.35 -1.33
C GLY A 340 5.62 -0.22 -2.61
N SER A 341 6.23 0.15 -3.74
CA SER A 341 5.67 -0.06 -5.07
C SER A 341 6.47 -1.05 -5.88
N THR A 342 5.79 -1.63 -6.83
CA THR A 342 6.33 -2.50 -7.88
C THR A 342 5.89 -1.97 -9.23
N TYR A 343 6.59 -2.35 -10.31
CA TYR A 343 6.24 -1.97 -11.67
C TYR A 343 6.01 -3.21 -12.53
N PRO A 344 4.78 -3.80 -12.50
CA PRO A 344 4.37 -4.89 -13.40
C PRO A 344 4.18 -4.41 -14.82
N VAL A 345 4.35 -5.33 -15.77
CA VAL A 345 3.95 -5.18 -17.18
C VAL A 345 2.64 -5.92 -17.39
N PHE A 346 1.69 -5.31 -18.08
CA PHE A 346 0.37 -5.90 -18.28
C PHE A 346 0.28 -6.72 -19.56
N THR A 347 -0.54 -7.79 -19.54
CA THR A 347 -0.72 -8.71 -20.67
C THR A 347 -1.39 -8.06 -21.87
N GLN A 348 -2.03 -6.90 -21.73
CA GLN A 348 -2.58 -6.10 -22.82
C GLN A 348 -1.51 -5.29 -23.58
N SER A 349 -0.29 -5.19 -23.05
CA SER A 349 0.80 -4.49 -23.74
C SER A 349 1.11 -5.16 -25.07
N SER A 350 1.14 -4.36 -26.13
CA SER A 350 1.63 -4.80 -27.45
C SER A 350 3.16 -4.85 -27.51
N HIS A 351 3.84 -4.30 -26.49
CA HIS A 351 5.28 -4.13 -26.43
C HIS A 351 5.90 -4.63 -25.11
N PRO A 352 5.58 -5.89 -24.67
CA PRO A 352 5.95 -6.35 -23.34
C PRO A 352 7.47 -6.40 -23.10
N GLN A 353 8.27 -6.59 -24.14
CA GLN A 353 9.74 -6.56 -24.02
C GLN A 353 10.25 -5.15 -23.71
N GLN A 354 9.75 -4.13 -24.41
CA GLN A 354 10.13 -2.73 -24.19
C GLN A 354 9.62 -2.23 -22.83
N ALA A 355 8.42 -2.64 -22.44
CA ALA A 355 7.84 -2.35 -21.14
C ALA A 355 8.66 -2.99 -20.01
N ALA A 356 9.13 -4.24 -20.17
CA ALA A 356 10.02 -4.90 -19.22
C ALA A 356 11.37 -4.17 -19.11
N GLN A 357 11.97 -3.77 -20.22
CA GLN A 357 13.23 -2.99 -20.22
C GLN A 357 13.10 -1.67 -19.47
N PHE A 358 11.96 -0.97 -19.62
CA PHE A 358 11.70 0.26 -18.87
C PHE A 358 11.54 -0.03 -17.38
N SER A 359 10.73 -1.02 -17.00
CA SER A 359 10.51 -1.42 -15.60
C SER A 359 11.83 -1.83 -14.93
N GLU A 360 12.67 -2.62 -15.61
CA GLU A 360 13.99 -3.02 -15.14
C GLU A 360 14.92 -1.82 -14.95
N TRP A 361 14.96 -0.91 -15.94
CA TRP A 361 15.77 0.31 -15.84
C TRP A 361 15.32 1.19 -14.68
N LEU A 362 14.01 1.36 -14.51
CA LEU A 362 13.47 2.21 -13.46
C LEU A 362 13.86 1.69 -12.07
N CYS A 363 13.85 0.38 -11.85
CA CYS A 363 14.08 -0.26 -10.57
C CYS A 363 15.54 -0.64 -10.29
N ALA A 364 16.33 -1.00 -11.33
CA ALA A 364 17.67 -1.56 -11.15
C ALA A 364 18.80 -0.68 -11.69
N ASN A 365 18.51 0.53 -12.17
CA ASN A 365 19.52 1.42 -12.73
C ASN A 365 19.93 2.54 -11.76
N GLN A 366 21.24 2.75 -11.60
CA GLN A 366 21.78 3.78 -10.73
C GLN A 366 21.38 5.21 -11.14
N ALA A 367 21.23 5.48 -12.46
CA ALA A 367 20.82 6.80 -12.94
C ALA A 367 19.37 7.11 -12.54
N SER A 368 18.45 6.14 -12.69
CA SER A 368 17.09 6.24 -12.19
C SER A 368 17.07 6.55 -10.69
N TRP A 369 17.78 5.76 -9.88
CA TRP A 369 17.84 5.94 -8.43
C TRP A 369 18.49 7.25 -8.01
N ASN A 370 19.45 7.78 -8.75
CA ASN A 370 20.02 9.11 -8.46
C ASN A 370 18.97 10.23 -8.56
N ILE A 371 17.93 10.03 -9.34
CA ILE A 371 16.82 10.95 -9.52
C ILE A 371 15.78 10.75 -8.41
N VAL A 372 15.24 9.54 -8.27
CA VAL A 372 14.05 9.29 -7.43
C VAL A 372 14.33 9.20 -5.93
N LYS A 373 15.59 9.01 -5.51
CA LYS A 373 15.99 9.01 -4.08
C LYS A 373 15.93 10.38 -3.43
N THR A 374 15.75 11.46 -4.21
CA THR A 374 15.74 12.84 -3.73
C THR A 374 14.39 13.50 -3.92
N PRO A 375 14.07 14.56 -3.17
CA PRO A 375 12.81 15.28 -3.36
C PRO A 375 12.55 15.70 -4.82
N PRO A 376 11.31 15.71 -5.27
CA PRO A 376 10.09 15.42 -4.51
C PRO A 376 9.78 13.92 -4.32
N SER A 377 10.42 12.99 -5.05
CA SER A 377 10.12 11.56 -4.95
C SER A 377 10.53 10.96 -3.61
N SER A 378 11.79 11.15 -3.20
CA SER A 378 12.34 10.66 -1.93
C SER A 378 12.10 9.16 -1.67
N LEU A 379 12.10 8.35 -2.72
CA LEU A 379 11.85 6.92 -2.63
C LEU A 379 12.96 6.20 -1.85
N PHE A 380 12.57 5.21 -1.07
CA PHE A 380 13.50 4.36 -0.33
C PHE A 380 13.64 3.01 -1.04
N PRO A 381 14.83 2.64 -1.57
CA PRO A 381 15.00 1.55 -2.52
C PRO A 381 14.86 0.16 -1.89
N THR A 382 14.36 -0.78 -2.70
CA THR A 382 14.61 -2.22 -2.49
C THR A 382 15.96 -2.64 -3.11
N PHE A 383 16.57 -1.76 -3.90
CA PHE A 383 17.80 -1.98 -4.66
C PHE A 383 19.04 -1.93 -3.75
N VAL A 384 19.65 -3.10 -3.52
CA VAL A 384 20.77 -3.31 -2.57
C VAL A 384 22.00 -2.46 -2.87
N PRO A 385 22.42 -2.23 -4.14
CA PRO A 385 23.55 -1.38 -4.41
C PRO A 385 23.39 0.05 -3.87
N LEU A 386 22.16 0.60 -3.93
CA LEU A 386 21.88 1.92 -3.35
C LEU A 386 21.79 1.88 -1.82
N LEU A 387 21.18 0.86 -1.22
CA LEU A 387 21.12 0.69 0.23
C LEU A 387 22.51 0.64 0.88
N LYS A 388 23.49 0.09 0.17
CA LYS A 388 24.91 0.05 0.59
C LYS A 388 25.67 1.35 0.32
N ASN A 389 25.11 2.27 -0.46
CA ASN A 389 25.80 3.50 -0.86
C ASN A 389 25.86 4.50 0.32
N PRO A 390 27.06 4.94 0.76
CA PRO A 390 27.18 5.91 1.85
C PRO A 390 26.46 7.25 1.57
N SER A 391 26.41 7.70 0.32
CA SER A 391 25.71 8.94 -0.02
C SER A 391 24.21 8.85 0.20
N PHE A 392 23.60 7.69 -0.03
CA PHE A 392 22.19 7.43 0.26
C PHE A 392 21.95 7.32 1.77
N LYS A 393 22.78 6.53 2.46
CA LYS A 393 22.68 6.32 3.91
C LYS A 393 22.74 7.62 4.68
N ASN A 394 23.54 8.59 4.20
CA ASN A 394 23.76 9.87 4.85
C ASN A 394 22.89 11.03 4.31
N LEU A 395 21.88 10.75 3.49
CA LEU A 395 20.92 11.76 3.04
C LEU A 395 20.24 12.42 4.24
N LYS A 396 20.15 13.74 4.18
CA LYS A 396 19.50 14.56 5.22
C LYS A 396 18.13 15.00 4.72
N TYR A 397 17.20 15.06 5.64
CA TYR A 397 15.84 15.52 5.37
C TYR A 397 15.52 16.72 6.27
N PRO A 398 14.77 17.73 5.79
CA PRO A 398 14.52 18.95 6.56
C PRO A 398 14.01 18.73 7.99
N PRO A 399 13.04 17.84 8.25
CA PRO A 399 12.56 17.60 9.61
C PRO A 399 13.63 17.05 10.55
N SER A 400 14.66 16.38 10.01
CA SER A 400 15.72 15.71 10.77
C SER A 400 16.96 16.57 10.98
N GLY A 401 17.02 17.78 10.43
CA GLY A 401 18.17 18.68 10.57
C GLY A 401 19.47 18.05 10.05
N SER A 402 20.47 17.92 10.93
CA SER A 402 21.76 17.33 10.56
C SER A 402 21.81 15.82 10.59
N SER A 403 20.81 15.13 11.14
CA SER A 403 20.78 13.66 11.18
C SER A 403 20.19 13.07 9.91
N SER A 404 20.57 11.82 9.62
CA SER A 404 20.02 11.05 8.51
C SER A 404 19.14 9.92 9.04
N PRO A 405 17.83 9.94 8.79
CA PRO A 405 16.95 8.82 9.15
C PRO A 405 17.30 7.54 8.39
N ASN A 406 17.90 7.64 7.19
CA ASN A 406 18.28 6.49 6.39
C ASN A 406 19.29 5.55 7.07
N VAL A 407 20.03 6.02 8.10
CA VAL A 407 20.89 5.14 8.91
C VAL A 407 20.08 4.02 9.57
N ALA A 408 18.91 4.35 10.15
CA ALA A 408 18.03 3.36 10.76
C ALA A 408 17.36 2.46 9.70
N PHE A 409 16.87 3.08 8.62
CA PHE A 409 16.09 2.36 7.59
C PHE A 409 16.93 1.45 6.72
N THR A 410 18.15 1.83 6.34
CA THR A 410 19.05 0.94 5.59
C THR A 410 19.48 -0.28 6.42
N ALA A 411 19.50 -0.16 7.75
CA ALA A 411 19.72 -1.30 8.64
C ALA A 411 18.45 -2.18 8.77
N ALA A 412 17.25 -1.59 8.69
CA ALA A 412 15.98 -2.30 8.78
C ALA A 412 15.60 -3.04 7.48
N ALA A 413 15.85 -2.45 6.31
CA ALA A 413 15.41 -2.95 5.02
C ALA A 413 15.68 -4.45 4.76
N PRO A 414 16.88 -5.02 5.03
CA PRO A 414 17.11 -6.45 4.81
C PRO A 414 16.47 -7.36 5.86
N ARG A 415 15.85 -6.81 6.91
CA ARG A 415 15.26 -7.52 8.06
C ARG A 415 13.75 -7.46 8.10
N VAL A 416 13.14 -6.90 7.07
CA VAL A 416 11.69 -6.88 6.89
C VAL A 416 11.17 -8.31 6.82
N THR A 417 10.09 -8.57 7.56
CA THR A 417 9.40 -9.86 7.52
C THR A 417 8.71 -10.03 6.18
N THR A 418 9.04 -11.11 5.46
CA THR A 418 8.33 -11.48 4.24
C THR A 418 6.90 -11.88 4.56
N VAL A 419 5.95 -11.40 3.78
CA VAL A 419 4.52 -11.69 3.93
C VAL A 419 3.93 -12.28 2.65
N GLN A 420 2.69 -12.74 2.71
CA GLN A 420 1.96 -13.31 1.58
C GLN A 420 0.60 -12.61 1.50
N TRP A 421 0.51 -11.62 0.63
CA TRP A 421 -0.67 -10.80 0.45
C TRP A 421 -1.81 -11.60 -0.20
N PRO A 422 -3.08 -11.40 0.21
CA PRO A 422 -4.22 -12.03 -0.44
C PRO A 422 -4.60 -11.32 -1.74
N PRO A 423 -5.25 -11.99 -2.70
CA PRO A 423 -5.57 -11.40 -4.00
C PRO A 423 -6.84 -10.53 -3.99
N PHE A 424 -7.13 -9.86 -2.89
CA PHE A 424 -8.31 -8.98 -2.71
C PHE A 424 -8.06 -7.82 -1.74
N MET A 425 -6.84 -7.27 -1.77
CA MET A 425 -6.45 -6.19 -0.86
C MET A 425 -7.27 -4.91 -1.08
N THR A 426 -7.63 -4.56 -2.31
CA THR A 426 -8.54 -3.42 -2.58
C THR A 426 -9.85 -3.53 -1.78
N TYR A 427 -10.44 -4.73 -1.69
CA TYR A 427 -11.62 -4.95 -0.85
C TYR A 427 -11.29 -4.84 0.64
N ALA A 428 -10.20 -5.45 1.08
CA ALA A 428 -9.78 -5.43 2.48
C ALA A 428 -9.53 -3.99 2.96
N LEU A 429 -8.81 -3.18 2.20
CA LEU A 429 -8.54 -1.76 2.49
C LEU A 429 -9.84 -0.95 2.62
N THR A 430 -10.76 -1.14 1.67
CA THR A 430 -12.07 -0.45 1.69
C THR A 430 -12.89 -0.82 2.93
N GLN A 431 -12.94 -2.11 3.30
CA GLN A 431 -13.70 -2.56 4.47
C GLN A 431 -13.05 -2.12 5.79
N ALA A 432 -11.73 -2.07 5.85
CA ALA A 432 -11.00 -1.66 7.04
C ALA A 432 -11.37 -0.25 7.49
N GLY A 433 -11.47 0.71 6.56
CA GLY A 433 -11.82 2.09 6.86
C GLY A 433 -13.14 2.23 7.65
N THR A 434 -14.15 1.42 7.30
CA THR A 434 -15.43 1.38 8.01
C THR A 434 -15.38 0.56 9.30
N THR A 435 -14.76 -0.63 9.24
CA THR A 435 -14.76 -1.57 10.38
C THR A 435 -13.94 -1.02 11.55
N PHE A 436 -12.77 -0.44 11.28
CA PHE A 436 -11.92 0.08 12.36
C PHE A 436 -12.28 1.50 12.82
N ALA A 437 -13.13 2.22 12.11
CA ALA A 437 -13.63 3.52 12.56
C ALA A 437 -14.33 3.46 13.92
N GLY A 438 -15.01 2.36 14.23
CA GLY A 438 -15.64 2.12 15.52
C GLY A 438 -14.63 2.09 16.67
N VAL A 439 -13.45 1.49 16.45
CA VAL A 439 -12.35 1.44 17.43
C VAL A 439 -11.79 2.85 17.68
N MET A 440 -11.56 3.62 16.61
CA MET A 440 -11.01 4.98 16.70
C MET A 440 -11.95 5.93 17.45
N ASN A 441 -13.25 5.67 17.39
CA ASN A 441 -14.27 6.44 18.11
C ASN A 441 -14.66 5.83 19.48
N GLY A 442 -13.96 4.81 19.95
CA GLY A 442 -14.20 4.15 21.24
C GLY A 442 -15.53 3.38 21.34
N LYS A 443 -16.19 3.10 20.21
CA LYS A 443 -17.49 2.38 20.17
C LYS A 443 -17.36 0.87 20.24
N GLU A 444 -16.21 0.33 19.89
CA GLU A 444 -15.88 -1.09 19.94
C GLU A 444 -14.41 -1.32 20.27
N THR A 445 -14.07 -2.53 20.68
CA THR A 445 -12.67 -2.91 20.91
C THR A 445 -12.01 -3.39 19.63
N LEU A 446 -10.68 -3.29 19.57
CA LEU A 446 -9.89 -3.76 18.42
C LEU A 446 -10.10 -5.28 18.20
N GLN A 447 -10.27 -6.08 19.27
CA GLN A 447 -10.58 -7.50 19.15
C GLN A 447 -11.96 -7.76 18.53
N GLN A 448 -12.96 -6.93 18.82
CA GLN A 448 -14.29 -7.02 18.19
C GLN A 448 -14.18 -6.66 16.70
N ALA A 449 -13.50 -5.57 16.38
CA ALA A 449 -13.25 -5.17 15.00
C ALA A 449 -12.52 -6.28 14.20
N PHE A 450 -11.51 -6.94 14.79
CA PHE A 450 -10.81 -8.06 14.14
C PHE A 450 -11.77 -9.23 13.83
N ARG A 451 -12.69 -9.58 14.75
CA ARG A 451 -13.69 -10.64 14.48
C ARG A 451 -14.65 -10.26 13.37
N THR A 452 -15.17 -9.04 13.39
CA THR A 452 -16.06 -8.51 12.35
C THR A 452 -15.35 -8.51 11.00
N PHE A 453 -14.13 -8.01 10.96
CA PHE A 453 -13.33 -7.90 9.75
C PHE A 453 -13.00 -9.28 9.15
N GLN A 454 -12.60 -10.24 9.98
CA GLN A 454 -12.40 -11.62 9.53
C GLN A 454 -13.66 -12.20 8.86
N GLY A 455 -14.83 -12.02 9.47
CA GLY A 455 -16.09 -12.48 8.90
C GLY A 455 -16.38 -11.87 7.53
N GLN A 456 -16.15 -10.57 7.36
CA GLN A 456 -16.31 -9.86 6.09
C GLN A 456 -15.37 -10.42 5.02
N LEU A 457 -14.08 -10.58 5.35
CA LEU A 457 -13.07 -11.08 4.41
C LEU A 457 -13.31 -12.54 4.01
N VAL A 458 -13.67 -13.40 4.97
CA VAL A 458 -13.99 -14.81 4.70
C VAL A 458 -15.19 -14.93 3.76
N ASN A 459 -16.25 -14.14 4.02
CA ASN A 459 -17.43 -14.13 3.17
C ASN A 459 -17.10 -13.65 1.75
N TYR A 460 -16.34 -12.57 1.63
CA TYR A 460 -15.92 -12.05 0.34
C TYR A 460 -15.05 -13.04 -0.43
N ALA A 461 -14.02 -13.61 0.20
CA ALA A 461 -13.14 -14.58 -0.44
C ALA A 461 -13.93 -15.80 -0.98
N LYS A 462 -14.88 -16.32 -0.20
CA LYS A 462 -15.77 -17.40 -0.65
C LYS A 462 -16.65 -16.99 -1.83
N GLN A 463 -17.18 -15.77 -1.86
CA GLN A 463 -17.95 -15.23 -2.99
C GLN A 463 -17.08 -15.09 -4.25
N GLN A 464 -15.79 -14.84 -4.10
CA GLN A 464 -14.84 -14.80 -5.21
C GLN A 464 -14.36 -16.20 -5.64
N GLY A 465 -14.86 -17.29 -5.03
CA GLY A 465 -14.53 -18.66 -5.39
C GLY A 465 -13.31 -19.25 -4.66
N PHE A 466 -12.77 -18.56 -3.66
CA PHE A 466 -11.66 -19.10 -2.88
C PHE A 466 -12.14 -20.12 -1.83
N SER A 467 -11.36 -21.18 -1.64
CA SER A 467 -11.41 -21.99 -0.42
C SER A 467 -10.65 -21.26 0.69
N VAL A 468 -11.24 -21.20 1.89
CA VAL A 468 -10.71 -20.38 2.99
C VAL A 468 -10.43 -21.25 4.21
N SER A 469 -9.19 -21.11 4.75
CA SER A 469 -8.82 -21.51 6.13
C SER A 469 -8.84 -20.29 7.05
N THR A 470 -9.10 -20.51 8.36
CA THR A 470 -9.10 -19.46 9.39
C THR A 470 -8.18 -19.85 10.55
#